data_c23f7c88a0122e5d63664d806c2548c9
#
_entry.id   c23f7c88a0122e5d63664d806c2548c9
#
_cell.length_a   1.000
_cell.length_b   1.000
_cell.length_c   1.000
_cell.angle_alpha   90.00
_cell.angle_beta   90.00
_cell.angle_gamma   90.00
#
_symmetry.space_group_name_H-M   'P 1'
#
loop_
_entity.id
_entity.type
_entity.pdbx_description
1 polymer ?
#
loop_
_entity_poly.entity_id
_entity_poly.type
_entity_poly.pdbx_seq_one_letter_code
_entity_poly.pdbx_strand_id
1 'polypeptide(L)'
;MKYSVDKQDRYTVFQLEEENLNSVVAPDLKSEIVILHNEGVNNLIFDLSKVKYVDSSGLSAILTADRLWKTNGSFVLTGIEQAAVKKLFEISRLDSVLSMVPTKAEAVEYVFMEELARELEAEGDEGDEGDEDE
;
A
#
# COMPACT_ATOMS: atom_id res chain seq x y z
N MET A 1 -17.29 9.67 -0.60
CA MET A 1 -16.03 9.37 0.15
C MET A 1 -15.12 10.58 0.08
N LYS A 2 -14.57 10.95 1.21
CA LYS A 2 -13.61 12.06 1.30
C LYS A 2 -12.20 11.49 1.31
N TYR A 3 -11.35 12.03 0.46
CA TYR A 3 -9.95 11.59 0.36
C TYR A 3 -9.12 12.66 -0.34
N SER A 4 -7.80 12.54 -0.24
CA SER A 4 -6.88 13.37 -1.01
C SER A 4 -5.82 12.48 -1.67
N VAL A 5 -5.33 12.93 -2.81
CA VAL A 5 -4.30 12.23 -3.57
C VAL A 5 -3.17 13.22 -3.85
N ASP A 6 -1.96 12.84 -3.47
CA ASP A 6 -0.75 13.60 -3.73
C ASP A 6 0.17 12.77 -4.63
N LYS A 7 0.23 13.14 -5.91
CA LYS A 7 1.04 12.43 -6.91
C LYS A 7 2.43 13.02 -6.99
N GLN A 8 3.42 12.21 -6.69
CA GLN A 8 4.83 12.56 -6.83
C GLN A 8 5.44 11.71 -7.96
N ASP A 9 6.67 12.01 -8.36
CA ASP A 9 7.30 11.32 -9.48
C ASP A 9 7.42 9.81 -9.27
N ARG A 10 7.73 9.40 -8.06
CA ARG A 10 8.05 8.00 -7.75
C ARG A 10 7.04 7.32 -6.85
N TYR A 11 6.07 8.04 -6.31
CA TYR A 11 5.03 7.49 -5.46
C TYR A 11 3.81 8.39 -5.47
N THR A 12 2.69 7.84 -5.05
CA THR A 12 1.44 8.58 -4.84
C THR A 12 0.98 8.31 -3.43
N VAL A 13 0.57 9.36 -2.71
CA VAL A 13 -0.03 9.22 -1.38
C VAL A 13 -1.54 9.36 -1.52
N PHE A 14 -2.27 8.34 -1.08
CA PHE A 14 -3.72 8.37 -0.96
C PHE A 14 -4.05 8.47 0.52
N GLN A 15 -4.63 9.59 0.95
CA GLN A 15 -5.10 9.75 2.32
C GLN A 15 -6.61 9.65 2.36
N LEU A 16 -7.11 8.65 3.09
CA LEU A 16 -8.54 8.52 3.33
C LEU A 16 -8.94 9.48 4.44
N GLU A 17 -9.89 10.37 4.14
CA GLU A 17 -10.37 11.39 5.07
C GLU A 17 -11.73 11.03 5.67
N GLU A 18 -11.93 9.74 5.94
CA GLU A 18 -13.11 9.18 6.59
C GLU A 18 -12.69 8.59 7.93
N GLU A 19 -13.49 8.78 8.94
CA GLU A 19 -13.23 8.17 10.24
C GLU A 19 -13.49 6.66 10.23
N ASN A 20 -14.44 6.22 9.41
CA ASN A 20 -14.87 4.82 9.36
C ASN A 20 -14.59 4.25 7.97
N LEU A 21 -13.73 3.27 7.91
CA LEU A 21 -13.53 2.48 6.71
C LEU A 21 -14.40 1.22 6.84
N ASN A 22 -15.60 1.30 6.32
CA ASN A 22 -16.66 0.30 6.50
C ASN A 22 -17.31 -0.07 5.16
N SER A 23 -18.41 -0.81 5.22
CA SER A 23 -19.13 -1.29 4.03
C SER A 23 -19.71 -0.17 3.17
N VAL A 24 -19.91 1.02 3.71
CA VAL A 24 -20.38 2.18 2.94
C VAL A 24 -19.24 2.80 2.15
N VAL A 25 -18.07 2.92 2.75
CA VAL A 25 -16.88 3.56 2.14
C VAL A 25 -16.09 2.59 1.26
N ALA A 26 -16.02 1.32 1.63
CA ALA A 26 -15.16 0.35 0.96
C ALA A 26 -15.40 0.21 -0.55
N PRO A 27 -16.63 0.20 -1.08
CA PRO A 27 -16.82 0.11 -2.53
C PRO A 27 -16.25 1.31 -3.27
N ASP A 28 -16.43 2.52 -2.74
CA ASP A 28 -15.89 3.75 -3.33
C ASP A 28 -14.36 3.71 -3.31
N LEU A 29 -13.79 3.26 -2.20
CA LEU A 29 -12.35 3.13 -2.06
C LEU A 29 -11.78 2.15 -3.10
N LYS A 30 -12.41 0.99 -3.26
CA LYS A 30 -11.99 0.02 -4.26
C LYS A 30 -12.00 0.61 -5.67
N SER A 31 -13.03 1.36 -6.01
CA SER A 31 -13.15 2.01 -7.32
C SER A 31 -12.02 3.00 -7.56
N GLU A 32 -11.72 3.86 -6.59
CA GLU A 32 -10.65 4.85 -6.70
C GLU A 32 -9.28 4.20 -6.81
N ILE A 33 -9.05 3.14 -6.04
CA ILE A 33 -7.80 2.38 -6.07
C ILE A 33 -7.57 1.76 -7.45
N VAL A 34 -8.60 1.17 -8.04
CA VAL A 34 -8.53 0.58 -9.38
C VAL A 34 -8.20 1.65 -10.42
N ILE A 35 -8.82 2.82 -10.32
CA ILE A 35 -8.54 3.94 -11.22
C ILE A 35 -7.08 4.36 -11.14
N LEU A 36 -6.56 4.54 -9.93
CA LEU A 36 -5.15 4.92 -9.73
C LEU A 36 -4.20 3.86 -10.30
N HIS A 37 -4.49 2.60 -10.08
CA HIS A 37 -3.69 1.52 -10.62
C HIS A 37 -3.69 1.53 -12.16
N ASN A 38 -4.85 1.74 -12.76
CA ASN A 38 -4.99 1.80 -14.22
C ASN A 38 -4.35 3.04 -14.83
N GLU A 39 -4.21 4.11 -14.06
CA GLU A 39 -3.49 5.32 -14.49
C GLU A 39 -1.97 5.14 -14.48
N GLY A 40 -1.47 4.02 -14.02
CA GLY A 40 -0.04 3.72 -14.03
C GLY A 40 0.70 4.11 -12.76
N VAL A 41 0.01 4.32 -11.65
CA VAL A 41 0.65 4.57 -10.35
C VAL A 41 1.40 3.30 -9.94
N ASN A 42 2.73 3.38 -9.86
CA ASN A 42 3.57 2.22 -9.55
C ASN A 42 3.71 1.97 -8.05
N ASN A 43 3.73 3.02 -7.24
CA ASN A 43 3.92 2.90 -5.80
C ASN A 43 2.84 3.70 -5.10
N LEU A 44 2.07 3.05 -4.25
CA LEU A 44 0.98 3.68 -3.51
C LEU A 44 1.26 3.64 -2.02
N ILE A 45 1.24 4.82 -1.40
CA ILE A 45 1.28 4.97 0.05
C ILE A 45 -0.14 5.29 0.49
N PHE A 46 -0.70 4.44 1.33
CA PHE A 46 -2.06 4.60 1.84
C PHE A 46 -2.01 5.10 3.27
N ASP A 47 -2.44 6.35 3.45
CA ASP A 47 -2.40 7.03 4.75
C ASP A 47 -3.74 6.89 5.46
N LEU A 48 -3.73 6.20 6.61
CA LEU A 48 -4.90 5.94 7.44
C LEU A 48 -4.93 6.81 8.71
N SER A 49 -4.18 7.91 8.73
CA SER A 49 -4.05 8.72 9.95
C SER A 49 -5.37 9.29 10.46
N LYS A 50 -6.35 9.48 9.60
CA LYS A 50 -7.67 9.98 9.98
C LYS A 50 -8.70 8.88 10.27
N VAL A 51 -8.34 7.62 10.01
CA VAL A 51 -9.24 6.48 10.18
C VAL A 51 -9.21 6.02 11.63
N LYS A 52 -10.40 5.91 12.23
CA LYS A 52 -10.58 5.46 13.62
C LYS A 52 -11.12 4.04 13.71
N TYR A 53 -11.85 3.60 12.70
CA TYR A 53 -12.48 2.27 12.68
C TYR A 53 -12.35 1.65 11.31
N VAL A 54 -12.08 0.35 11.30
CA VAL A 54 -12.03 -0.46 10.09
C VAL A 54 -12.80 -1.75 10.35
N ASP A 55 -13.71 -2.11 9.46
CA ASP A 55 -14.39 -3.41 9.54
C ASP A 55 -13.85 -4.38 8.49
N SER A 56 -14.48 -5.55 8.37
CA SER A 56 -14.05 -6.58 7.42
C SER A 56 -14.13 -6.11 5.97
N SER A 57 -15.10 -5.26 5.64
CA SER A 57 -15.21 -4.68 4.29
C SER A 57 -14.04 -3.77 3.99
N GLY A 58 -13.64 -2.97 4.98
CA GLY A 58 -12.47 -2.10 4.86
C GLY A 58 -11.18 -2.89 4.70
N LEU A 59 -11.00 -3.96 5.48
CA LEU A 59 -9.84 -4.84 5.33
C LEU A 59 -9.81 -5.46 3.95
N SER A 60 -10.96 -5.87 3.42
CA SER A 60 -11.06 -6.43 2.07
C SER A 60 -10.60 -5.43 1.01
N ALA A 61 -10.98 -4.15 1.15
CA ALA A 61 -10.56 -3.10 0.23
C ALA A 61 -9.03 -2.90 0.27
N ILE A 62 -8.46 -2.90 1.46
CA ILE A 62 -7.01 -2.77 1.64
C ILE A 62 -6.27 -3.95 1.00
N LEU A 63 -6.77 -5.17 1.21
CA LEU A 63 -6.18 -6.36 0.59
C LEU A 63 -6.27 -6.34 -0.92
N THR A 64 -7.37 -5.83 -1.47
CA THR A 64 -7.53 -5.65 -2.91
C THR A 64 -6.44 -4.72 -3.45
N ALA A 65 -6.20 -3.60 -2.77
CA ALA A 65 -5.13 -2.67 -3.14
C ALA A 65 -3.76 -3.35 -3.10
N ASP A 66 -3.47 -4.06 -2.03
CA ASP A 66 -2.20 -4.76 -1.88
C ASP A 66 -1.95 -5.72 -3.04
N ARG A 67 -2.95 -6.51 -3.44
CA ARG A 67 -2.83 -7.44 -4.56
C ARG A 67 -2.58 -6.73 -5.89
N LEU A 68 -3.24 -5.60 -6.12
CA LEU A 68 -3.06 -4.85 -7.36
C LEU A 68 -1.64 -4.33 -7.50
N TRP A 69 -1.07 -3.80 -6.42
CA TRP A 69 0.26 -3.19 -6.47
C TRP A 69 1.40 -4.19 -6.38
N LYS A 70 1.19 -5.36 -5.80
CA LYS A 70 2.26 -6.36 -5.63
C LYS A 70 2.81 -6.92 -6.93
N THR A 71 2.10 -6.79 -8.04
CA THR A 71 2.54 -7.35 -9.31
C THR A 71 3.81 -6.68 -9.83
N ASN A 72 3.94 -5.36 -9.69
CA ASN A 72 5.10 -4.65 -10.22
C ASN A 72 5.41 -3.34 -9.49
N GLY A 73 4.94 -3.18 -8.27
CA GLY A 73 5.14 -1.97 -7.50
C GLY A 73 5.08 -2.21 -6.00
N SER A 74 4.88 -1.13 -5.25
CA SER A 74 4.79 -1.18 -3.79
C SER A 74 3.47 -0.62 -3.30
N PHE A 75 2.94 -1.23 -2.25
CA PHE A 75 1.78 -0.75 -1.52
C PHE A 75 2.14 -0.72 -0.04
N VAL A 76 2.08 0.46 0.56
CA VAL A 76 2.51 0.67 1.95
C VAL A 76 1.42 1.39 2.72
N LEU A 77 1.06 0.85 3.88
CA LEU A 77 0.15 1.49 4.81
C LEU A 77 0.94 2.34 5.80
N THR A 78 0.42 3.51 6.13
CA THR A 78 1.03 4.38 7.13
C THR A 78 -0.04 5.11 7.93
N GLY A 79 0.37 5.68 9.06
CA GLY A 79 -0.50 6.54 9.86
C GLY A 79 -1.53 5.81 10.70
N ILE A 80 -1.38 4.51 10.92
CA ILE A 80 -2.29 3.79 11.80
C ILE A 80 -1.97 4.18 13.23
N GLU A 81 -2.81 5.06 13.82
CA GLU A 81 -2.58 5.61 15.15
C GLU A 81 -3.50 5.04 16.21
N GLN A 82 -4.70 4.59 15.81
CA GLN A 82 -5.69 4.08 16.76
C GLN A 82 -5.35 2.66 17.20
N ALA A 83 -5.32 2.44 18.50
CA ALA A 83 -5.01 1.13 19.07
C ALA A 83 -5.96 0.05 18.58
N ALA A 84 -7.24 0.37 18.43
CA ALA A 84 -8.23 -0.58 17.94
C ALA A 84 -7.95 -1.03 16.51
N VAL A 85 -7.50 -0.11 15.64
CA VAL A 85 -7.16 -0.44 14.26
C VAL A 85 -5.89 -1.29 14.21
N LYS A 86 -4.86 -0.93 14.98
CA LYS A 86 -3.64 -1.73 15.10
C LYS A 86 -3.95 -3.16 15.52
N LYS A 87 -4.80 -3.28 16.53
CA LYS A 87 -5.17 -4.59 17.08
C LYS A 87 -5.92 -5.43 16.05
N LEU A 88 -6.77 -4.81 15.24
CA LEU A 88 -7.51 -5.50 14.19
C LEU A 88 -6.55 -6.11 13.16
N PHE A 89 -5.54 -5.36 12.73
CA PHE A 89 -4.52 -5.87 11.81
C PHE A 89 -3.73 -7.01 12.42
N GLU A 90 -3.40 -6.92 13.71
CA GLU A 90 -2.69 -7.99 14.42
C GLU A 90 -3.54 -9.27 14.55
N ILE A 91 -4.80 -9.12 14.96
CA ILE A 91 -5.71 -10.27 15.14
C ILE A 91 -5.97 -10.98 13.81
N SER A 92 -6.15 -10.23 12.74
CA SER A 92 -6.37 -10.79 11.41
C SER A 92 -5.06 -11.25 10.74
N ARG A 93 -3.92 -11.04 11.39
CA ARG A 93 -2.57 -11.39 10.89
C ARG A 93 -2.18 -10.69 9.59
N LEU A 94 -2.83 -9.58 9.30
CA LEU A 94 -2.52 -8.79 8.12
C LEU A 94 -1.24 -7.98 8.28
N ASP A 95 -0.80 -7.75 9.50
CA ASP A 95 0.47 -7.11 9.81
C ASP A 95 1.68 -7.90 9.27
N SER A 96 1.54 -9.21 9.08
CA SER A 96 2.58 -10.04 8.47
C SER A 96 2.48 -10.11 6.94
N VAL A 97 1.35 -9.71 6.36
CA VAL A 97 1.11 -9.74 4.90
C VAL A 97 1.32 -8.37 4.28
N LEU A 98 0.90 -7.32 4.98
CA LEU A 98 0.94 -5.94 4.48
C LEU A 98 2.20 -5.24 4.96
N SER A 99 2.73 -4.35 4.13
CA SER A 99 3.82 -3.47 4.52
C SER A 99 3.23 -2.28 5.26
N MET A 100 3.61 -2.12 6.52
CA MET A 100 3.07 -1.08 7.40
C MET A 100 4.22 -0.36 8.09
N VAL A 101 4.22 0.98 8.00
CA VAL A 101 5.22 1.81 8.67
C VAL A 101 4.53 2.96 9.40
N PRO A 102 5.12 3.50 10.48
CA PRO A 102 4.45 4.49 11.31
C PRO A 102 4.14 5.82 10.62
N THR A 103 5.05 6.33 9.81
CA THR A 103 4.95 7.68 9.24
C THR A 103 5.02 7.69 7.72
N LYS A 104 4.50 8.78 7.13
CA LYS A 104 4.60 9.00 5.69
C LYS A 104 6.07 9.07 5.23
N ALA A 105 6.93 9.72 5.99
CA ALA A 105 8.35 9.81 5.65
C ALA A 105 8.99 8.43 5.56
N GLU A 106 8.70 7.56 6.51
CA GLU A 106 9.18 6.18 6.49
C GLU A 106 8.60 5.40 5.32
N ALA A 107 7.34 5.67 4.96
CA ALA A 107 6.71 5.02 3.81
C ALA A 107 7.41 5.40 2.50
N VAL A 108 7.78 6.66 2.35
CA VAL A 108 8.54 7.12 1.17
C VAL A 108 9.90 6.42 1.09
N GLU A 109 10.60 6.33 2.22
CA GLU A 109 11.88 5.60 2.27
C GLU A 109 11.69 4.13 1.92
N TYR A 110 10.65 3.51 2.45
CA TYR A 110 10.32 2.13 2.15
C TYR A 110 10.12 1.91 0.65
N VAL A 111 9.37 2.79 -0.01
CA VAL A 111 9.14 2.71 -1.46
C VAL A 111 10.47 2.78 -2.22
N PHE A 112 11.35 3.71 -1.84
CA PHE A 112 12.63 3.86 -2.51
C PHE A 112 13.52 2.63 -2.33
N MET A 113 13.52 2.05 -1.14
CA MET A 113 14.27 0.83 -0.88
C MET A 113 13.71 -0.37 -1.66
N GLU A 114 12.38 -0.46 -1.77
CA GLU A 114 11.75 -1.51 -2.56
C GLU A 114 12.08 -1.39 -4.04
N GLU A 115 12.08 -0.18 -4.57
CA GLU A 115 12.46 0.05 -5.96
C GLU A 115 13.93 -0.33 -6.21
N LEU A 116 14.81 0.04 -5.27
CA LEU A 116 16.21 -0.32 -5.36
C LEU A 116 16.39 -1.83 -5.33
N ALA A 117 15.67 -2.51 -4.45
CA ALA A 117 15.72 -3.97 -4.35
C ALA A 117 15.28 -4.63 -5.66
N ARG A 118 14.22 -4.12 -6.29
CA ARG A 118 13.76 -4.65 -7.57
C ARG A 118 14.80 -4.44 -8.68
N GLU A 119 15.45 -3.29 -8.72
CA GLU A 119 16.51 -3.00 -9.69
C GLU A 119 17.70 -3.94 -9.49
N LEU A 120 18.10 -4.16 -8.25
CA LEU A 120 19.21 -5.05 -7.93
C LEU A 120 18.89 -6.52 -8.27
N GLU A 121 17.66 -6.94 -8.03
CA GLU A 121 17.20 -8.28 -8.39
C GLU A 121 17.21 -8.48 -9.90
N ALA A 122 16.74 -7.49 -10.66
CA ALA A 122 16.75 -7.55 -12.12
C ALA A 122 18.19 -7.66 -12.66
N GLU A 123 19.13 -6.89 -12.10
CA GLU A 123 20.54 -6.96 -12.48
C GLU A 123 21.15 -8.30 -12.06
N GLY A 124 20.80 -8.80 -10.88
CA GLY A 124 21.26 -10.08 -10.38
C GLY A 124 20.76 -11.25 -11.24
N ASP A 125 19.50 -11.20 -11.67
CA ASP A 125 18.92 -12.21 -12.55
C ASP A 125 19.63 -12.23 -13.89
N GLU A 126 19.96 -11.08 -14.46
CA GLU A 126 20.72 -10.99 -15.69
C GLU A 126 22.12 -11.58 -15.54
N GLY A 127 22.78 -11.29 -14.42
CA GLY A 127 24.06 -11.86 -14.08
C GLY A 127 24.00 -13.37 -13.88
N ASP A 128 22.98 -13.85 -13.22
CA ASP A 128 22.76 -15.27 -12.97
C ASP A 128 22.51 -16.03 -14.28
N GLU A 129 21.78 -15.45 -15.20
CA GLU A 129 21.56 -16.04 -16.52
C GLU A 129 22.89 -16.24 -17.25
N GLY A 130 23.77 -15.26 -17.17
CA GLY A 130 25.08 -15.36 -17.76
C GLY A 130 25.91 -16.48 -17.12
N ASP A 131 25.81 -16.63 -15.83
CA ASP A 131 26.52 -17.69 -15.10
C ASP A 131 25.97 -19.07 -15.41
N GLU A 132 24.66 -19.19 -15.57
CA GLU A 132 24.00 -20.47 -15.88
C GLU A 132 24.40 -21.01 -17.23
N ASP A 133 24.73 -20.17 -18.19
CA ASP A 133 25.12 -20.56 -19.52
C ASP A 133 26.50 -21.24 -19.54
N GLU A 134 27.20 -21.13 -18.49
CA GLU A 134 28.46 -21.79 -18.31
C GLU A 134 28.32 -23.25 -17.88
#